data_12c9112977670f3ec897cdc2ff9fca54
#
_entry.id   12c9112977670f3ec897cdc2ff9fca54
#
_cell.length_a   1.000
_cell.length_b   1.000
_cell.length_c   1.000
_cell.angle_alpha   90.00
_cell.angle_beta   90.00
_cell.angle_gamma   90.00
#
_symmetry.space_group_name_H-M   'P 1'
#
loop_
_entity.id
_entity.type
_entity.pdbx_description
1 polymer ?
#
loop_
_entity_poly.entity_id
_entity_poly.type
_entity_poly.pdbx_seq_one_letter_code
_entity_poly.pdbx_strand_id
1 'polypeptide(L)'
;AKPDPLWSRGLGDVYKRQGCGTAYHSCLMAKYWFEELTNLDVNIDIASEFRYRKNRFKKDSLYIFVSQSGETADTYAALDICNKNSMKTCAVVNVIESSIARDSNFVLPIHCGPEIGVASTKAFLGQILVLYILALKLGSMRNEIEKKEYQEKIKDLKALPGLIEKTLLHDNDIQAISSTFNEAKGSMFLGRGYSYPIALEGALKLKELSYVHAEGYPAGEMKHGPCLLYTSPSPRDQRGSRIPA
;
A
#
# COMPACT_ATOMS: atom_id res chain seq x y z
N ALA A 1 35.43 -2.99 -10.92
CA ALA A 1 34.13 -2.41 -10.63
C ALA A 1 33.19 -2.86 -11.76
N LYS A 2 32.09 -3.58 -11.43
CA LYS A 2 31.03 -3.84 -12.41
C LYS A 2 30.36 -2.50 -12.72
N PRO A 3 30.13 -2.17 -14.01
CA PRO A 3 29.42 -0.95 -14.34
C PRO A 3 28.00 -1.02 -13.75
N ASP A 4 27.54 0.10 -13.19
CA ASP A 4 26.18 0.24 -12.71
C ASP A 4 25.19 -0.17 -13.80
N PRO A 5 24.15 -0.97 -13.48
CA PRO A 5 23.15 -1.35 -14.45
C PRO A 5 22.54 -0.11 -15.10
N LEU A 6 22.34 -0.11 -16.40
CA LEU A 6 21.82 1.01 -17.19
C LEU A 6 20.49 1.59 -16.64
N TRP A 7 19.74 0.78 -15.90
CA TRP A 7 18.48 1.21 -15.26
C TRP A 7 18.69 2.01 -13.97
N SER A 8 19.86 1.96 -13.33
CA SER A 8 20.14 2.78 -12.13
C SER A 8 20.50 4.23 -12.46
N ARG A 9 20.94 4.51 -13.68
CA ARG A 9 21.37 5.85 -14.13
C ARG A 9 20.26 6.75 -14.64
N GLY A 10 19.02 6.35 -14.61
CA GLY A 10 17.91 7.10 -15.19
C GLY A 10 16.62 7.07 -14.39
N LEU A 11 16.67 6.59 -13.15
CA LEU A 11 15.55 6.69 -12.24
C LEU A 11 15.64 8.05 -11.55
N GLY A 12 14.82 8.98 -11.99
CA GLY A 12 14.73 10.32 -11.40
C GLY A 12 14.18 10.29 -9.97
N ASP A 13 14.10 11.46 -9.36
CA ASP A 13 13.80 11.66 -7.94
C ASP A 13 12.32 11.45 -7.56
N VAL A 14 11.46 11.01 -8.47
CA VAL A 14 10.02 10.89 -8.21
C VAL A 14 9.48 9.52 -8.65
N TYR A 15 8.84 8.82 -7.72
CA TYR A 15 8.08 7.60 -8.01
C TYR A 15 6.59 7.87 -7.92
N LYS A 16 5.84 7.45 -8.94
CA LYS A 16 4.38 7.46 -8.91
C LYS A 16 3.87 6.03 -8.90
N ARG A 17 2.96 5.72 -7.98
CA ARG A 17 2.36 4.39 -7.83
C ARG A 17 0.87 4.48 -8.02
N GLN A 18 0.30 3.47 -8.66
CA GLN A 18 -1.11 3.44 -9.00
C GLN A 18 -1.69 2.05 -8.75
N GLY A 19 -2.88 2.03 -8.20
CA GLY A 19 -3.65 0.83 -7.92
C GLY A 19 -5.08 1.19 -7.57
N CYS A 20 -5.93 0.18 -7.42
CA CYS A 20 -7.31 0.29 -6.94
C CYS A 20 -7.50 -0.62 -5.72
N GLY A 21 -8.37 -0.22 -4.77
CA GLY A 21 -8.70 -1.01 -3.59
C GLY A 21 -7.46 -1.49 -2.83
N THR A 22 -7.35 -2.79 -2.60
CA THR A 22 -6.23 -3.44 -1.91
C THR A 22 -4.86 -3.06 -2.48
N ALA A 23 -4.72 -2.99 -3.81
CA ALA A 23 -3.47 -2.59 -4.45
C ALA A 23 -3.12 -1.11 -4.17
N TYR A 24 -4.11 -0.24 -4.05
CA TYR A 24 -3.89 1.14 -3.62
C TYR A 24 -3.39 1.21 -2.17
N HIS A 25 -3.97 0.41 -1.26
CA HIS A 25 -3.51 0.34 0.14
C HIS A 25 -2.07 -0.19 0.25
N SER A 26 -1.68 -1.15 -0.60
CA SER A 26 -0.29 -1.62 -0.67
C SER A 26 0.67 -0.50 -1.12
N CYS A 27 0.24 0.33 -2.07
CA CYS A 27 1.00 1.50 -2.49
C CYS A 27 1.14 2.55 -1.37
N LEU A 28 0.04 2.81 -0.62
CA LEU A 28 0.07 3.72 0.53
C LEU A 28 1.09 3.27 1.58
N MET A 29 1.10 1.98 1.92
CA MET A 29 2.05 1.43 2.87
C MET A 29 3.49 1.55 2.37
N ALA A 30 3.71 1.19 1.12
CA ALA A 30 5.03 1.24 0.51
C ALA A 30 5.59 2.67 0.37
N LYS A 31 4.73 3.71 0.34
CA LYS A 31 5.18 5.11 0.32
C LYS A 31 6.13 5.41 1.46
N TYR A 32 5.76 5.04 2.69
CA TYR A 32 6.60 5.29 3.86
C TYR A 32 7.99 4.67 3.69
N TRP A 33 8.05 3.40 3.25
CA TRP A 33 9.33 2.71 3.08
C TRP A 33 10.20 3.31 1.99
N PHE A 34 9.60 3.75 0.88
CA PHE A 34 10.40 4.37 -0.16
C PHE A 34 10.94 5.74 0.26
N GLU A 35 10.13 6.57 0.91
CA GLU A 35 10.57 7.86 1.42
C GLU A 35 11.66 7.69 2.47
N GLU A 36 11.48 6.75 3.42
CA GLU A 36 12.43 6.49 4.51
C GLU A 36 13.74 5.86 4.02
N LEU A 37 13.64 4.83 3.15
CA LEU A 37 14.79 4.01 2.78
C LEU A 37 15.54 4.52 1.54
N THR A 38 14.93 5.38 0.73
CA THR A 38 15.53 5.78 -0.57
C THR A 38 15.71 7.28 -0.72
N ASN A 39 15.18 8.07 0.19
CA ASN A 39 15.14 9.53 0.11
C ASN A 39 14.57 10.04 -1.23
N LEU A 40 13.51 9.37 -1.72
CA LEU A 40 12.84 9.68 -2.98
C LEU A 40 11.44 10.22 -2.73
N ASP A 41 11.05 11.25 -3.46
CA ASP A 41 9.67 11.73 -3.48
C ASP A 41 8.74 10.67 -4.03
N VAL A 42 7.68 10.33 -3.28
CA VAL A 42 6.70 9.33 -3.67
C VAL A 42 5.32 9.92 -3.75
N ASN A 43 4.74 9.88 -4.94
CA ASN A 43 3.35 10.23 -5.18
C ASN A 43 2.52 8.97 -5.38
N ILE A 44 1.35 8.92 -4.75
CA ILE A 44 0.40 7.82 -4.91
C ILE A 44 -0.87 8.37 -5.53
N ASP A 45 -1.47 7.55 -6.38
CA ASP A 45 -2.68 7.86 -7.08
C ASP A 45 -3.63 6.66 -7.13
N ILE A 46 -4.92 6.93 -7.12
CA ILE A 46 -5.93 5.93 -7.43
C ILE A 46 -6.02 5.83 -8.95
N ALA A 47 -5.85 4.64 -9.51
CA ALA A 47 -5.78 4.46 -10.96
C ALA A 47 -7.08 4.89 -11.66
N SER A 48 -8.25 4.67 -11.04
CA SER A 48 -9.54 5.12 -11.55
C SER A 48 -9.64 6.65 -11.65
N GLU A 49 -9.01 7.39 -10.75
CA GLU A 49 -8.99 8.86 -10.80
C GLU A 49 -7.92 9.40 -11.74
N PHE A 50 -6.78 8.72 -11.80
CA PHE A 50 -5.66 9.12 -12.65
C PHE A 50 -6.05 9.18 -14.13
N ARG A 51 -6.87 8.24 -14.60
CA ARG A 51 -7.25 8.14 -16.01
C ARG A 51 -8.13 9.29 -16.50
N TYR A 52 -8.85 9.99 -15.63
CA TYR A 52 -9.83 11.01 -16.02
C TYR A 52 -9.35 12.44 -15.85
N ARG A 53 -8.19 12.67 -15.28
CA ARG A 53 -7.68 14.00 -15.05
C ARG A 53 -6.52 14.35 -15.98
N LYS A 54 -6.22 15.66 -16.11
CA LYS A 54 -5.02 16.14 -16.80
C LYS A 54 -3.78 15.84 -15.95
N ASN A 55 -2.98 14.89 -16.37
CA ASN A 55 -1.77 14.50 -15.68
C ASN A 55 -0.56 15.34 -16.09
N ARG A 56 0.32 15.60 -15.10
CA ARG A 56 1.65 16.19 -15.33
C ARG A 56 2.68 15.07 -15.21
N PHE A 57 3.43 14.86 -16.28
CA PHE A 57 4.46 13.83 -16.31
C PHE A 57 5.84 14.44 -16.05
N LYS A 58 6.64 13.77 -15.22
CA LYS A 58 8.06 14.06 -15.03
C LYS A 58 8.86 12.97 -15.73
N LYS A 59 9.73 13.32 -16.67
CA LYS A 59 10.48 12.38 -17.51
C LYS A 59 11.37 11.40 -16.73
N ASP A 60 11.90 11.87 -15.59
CA ASP A 60 12.80 11.07 -14.74
C ASP A 60 12.08 10.30 -13.64
N SER A 61 10.79 10.03 -13.82
CA SER A 61 9.99 9.26 -12.87
C SER A 61 9.75 7.85 -13.35
N LEU A 62 9.70 6.91 -12.40
CA LEU A 62 9.19 5.55 -12.62
C LEU A 62 7.73 5.47 -12.16
N TYR A 63 6.87 4.97 -13.03
CA TYR A 63 5.46 4.74 -12.73
C TYR A 63 5.23 3.27 -12.42
N ILE A 64 4.83 2.95 -11.19
CA ILE A 64 4.63 1.58 -10.73
C ILE A 64 3.13 1.29 -10.67
N PHE A 65 2.71 0.24 -11.34
CA PHE A 65 1.32 -0.23 -11.43
C PHE A 65 1.18 -1.52 -10.65
N VAL A 66 0.31 -1.52 -9.64
CA VAL A 66 0.11 -2.67 -8.77
C VAL A 66 -1.26 -3.28 -9.04
N SER A 67 -1.28 -4.56 -9.35
CA SER A 67 -2.51 -5.31 -9.59
C SER A 67 -2.28 -6.79 -9.32
N GLN A 68 -3.22 -7.46 -8.66
CA GLN A 68 -3.11 -8.92 -8.45
C GLN A 68 -3.26 -9.65 -9.79
N SER A 69 -4.36 -9.42 -10.51
CA SER A 69 -4.64 -10.09 -11.79
C SER A 69 -3.83 -9.54 -12.96
N GLY A 70 -3.38 -8.28 -12.86
CA GLY A 70 -2.79 -7.55 -13.98
C GLY A 70 -3.77 -7.23 -15.11
N GLU A 71 -5.09 -7.37 -14.87
CA GLU A 71 -6.17 -7.09 -15.82
C GLU A 71 -7.16 -6.03 -15.32
N THR A 72 -6.83 -5.32 -14.24
CA THR A 72 -7.68 -4.25 -13.69
C THR A 72 -7.79 -3.12 -14.71
N ALA A 73 -8.98 -2.90 -15.26
CA ALA A 73 -9.23 -1.98 -16.38
C ALA A 73 -8.72 -0.55 -16.13
N ASP A 74 -8.96 -0.01 -14.93
CA ASP A 74 -8.51 1.34 -14.59
C ASP A 74 -6.99 1.42 -14.45
N THR A 75 -6.36 0.40 -13.87
CA THR A 75 -4.89 0.33 -13.74
C THR A 75 -4.24 0.19 -15.11
N TYR A 76 -4.83 -0.61 -16.01
CA TYR A 76 -4.36 -0.73 -17.39
C TYR A 76 -4.51 0.58 -18.17
N ALA A 77 -5.64 1.26 -18.04
CA ALA A 77 -5.85 2.55 -18.69
C ALA A 77 -4.85 3.62 -18.21
N ALA A 78 -4.51 3.61 -16.91
CA ALA A 78 -3.50 4.49 -16.35
C ALA A 78 -2.09 4.16 -16.89
N LEU A 79 -1.75 2.87 -17.04
CA LEU A 79 -0.51 2.40 -17.69
C LEU A 79 -0.43 2.88 -19.14
N ASP A 80 -1.50 2.67 -19.94
CA ASP A 80 -1.56 3.08 -21.33
C ASP A 80 -1.33 4.59 -21.51
N ILE A 81 -1.92 5.41 -20.62
CA ILE A 81 -1.67 6.87 -20.60
C ILE A 81 -0.19 7.16 -20.34
N CYS A 82 0.46 6.46 -19.42
CA CYS A 82 1.90 6.64 -19.14
C CYS A 82 2.75 6.22 -20.34
N ASN A 83 2.43 5.11 -20.98
CA ASN A 83 3.14 4.61 -22.17
C ASN A 83 3.01 5.58 -23.36
N LYS A 84 1.81 6.12 -23.62
CA LYS A 84 1.58 7.15 -24.63
C LYS A 84 2.38 8.43 -24.41
N ASN A 85 2.75 8.71 -23.17
CA ASN A 85 3.61 9.83 -22.80
C ASN A 85 5.09 9.45 -22.65
N SER A 86 5.48 8.25 -23.10
CA SER A 86 6.86 7.73 -23.06
C SER A 86 7.47 7.71 -21.67
N MET A 87 6.65 7.42 -20.65
CA MET A 87 7.11 7.27 -19.27
C MET A 87 7.65 5.86 -19.02
N LYS A 88 8.62 5.73 -18.11
CA LYS A 88 9.11 4.44 -17.64
C LYS A 88 8.07 3.80 -16.72
N THR A 89 7.70 2.56 -17.00
CA THR A 89 6.62 1.84 -16.29
C THR A 89 7.13 0.53 -15.69
N CYS A 90 6.60 0.16 -14.52
CA CYS A 90 6.88 -1.09 -13.84
C CYS A 90 5.57 -1.69 -13.34
N ALA A 91 5.33 -2.95 -13.65
CA ALA A 91 4.21 -3.72 -13.13
C ALA A 91 4.61 -4.53 -11.89
N VAL A 92 3.79 -4.49 -10.85
CA VAL A 92 3.86 -5.42 -9.70
C VAL A 92 2.60 -6.27 -9.77
N VAL A 93 2.71 -7.49 -10.28
CA VAL A 93 1.58 -8.35 -10.63
C VAL A 93 1.79 -9.79 -10.22
N ASN A 94 0.70 -10.52 -9.97
CA ASN A 94 0.78 -11.95 -9.71
C ASN A 94 0.72 -12.80 -11.00
N VAL A 95 0.04 -12.29 -12.04
CA VAL A 95 -0.08 -12.95 -13.35
C VAL A 95 0.85 -12.26 -14.34
N ILE A 96 1.97 -12.91 -14.65
CA ILE A 96 3.04 -12.33 -15.48
C ILE A 96 2.68 -12.28 -16.97
N GLU A 97 1.70 -13.05 -17.41
CA GLU A 97 1.17 -13.04 -18.78
C GLU A 97 0.04 -12.01 -18.98
N SER A 98 -0.27 -11.24 -17.95
CA SER A 98 -1.36 -10.24 -17.97
C SER A 98 -1.05 -9.04 -18.88
N SER A 99 -2.11 -8.31 -19.25
CA SER A 99 -1.99 -7.13 -20.09
C SER A 99 -1.12 -6.05 -19.48
N ILE A 100 -1.26 -5.79 -18.17
CA ILE A 100 -0.42 -4.82 -17.45
C ILE A 100 1.06 -5.24 -17.46
N ALA A 101 1.34 -6.55 -17.31
CA ALA A 101 2.71 -7.05 -17.35
C ALA A 101 3.31 -6.90 -18.75
N ARG A 102 2.59 -7.32 -19.80
CA ARG A 102 3.07 -7.26 -21.19
C ARG A 102 3.40 -5.85 -21.66
N ASP A 103 2.60 -4.87 -21.25
CA ASP A 103 2.73 -3.50 -21.73
C ASP A 103 3.60 -2.62 -20.83
N SER A 104 4.16 -3.16 -19.74
CA SER A 104 5.09 -2.46 -18.85
C SER A 104 6.55 -2.67 -19.27
N ASN A 105 7.42 -1.66 -19.04
CA ASN A 105 8.85 -1.79 -19.31
C ASN A 105 9.54 -2.78 -18.37
N PHE A 106 9.07 -2.92 -17.14
CA PHE A 106 9.61 -3.82 -16.13
C PHE A 106 8.46 -4.56 -15.43
N VAL A 107 8.72 -5.80 -15.02
CA VAL A 107 7.75 -6.64 -14.31
C VAL A 107 8.39 -7.20 -13.05
N LEU A 108 7.70 -7.05 -11.93
CA LEU A 108 8.05 -7.64 -10.64
C LEU A 108 6.93 -8.60 -10.23
N PRO A 109 7.14 -9.91 -10.32
CA PRO A 109 6.12 -10.91 -9.98
C PRO A 109 5.94 -11.02 -8.46
N ILE A 110 4.69 -11.19 -8.03
CA ILE A 110 4.32 -11.33 -6.60
C ILE A 110 4.51 -12.79 -6.13
N HIS A 111 4.31 -13.77 -7.01
CA HIS A 111 4.44 -15.21 -6.72
C HIS A 111 3.52 -15.74 -5.60
N CYS A 112 2.31 -15.20 -5.46
CA CYS A 112 1.34 -15.65 -4.44
C CYS A 112 0.53 -16.88 -4.86
N GLY A 113 0.72 -17.40 -6.08
CA GLY A 113 -0.15 -18.42 -6.65
C GLY A 113 -1.57 -17.89 -6.90
N PRO A 114 -2.52 -18.74 -7.32
CA PRO A 114 -3.90 -18.32 -7.60
C PRO A 114 -4.60 -17.88 -6.32
N GLU A 115 -5.35 -16.79 -6.38
CA GLU A 115 -6.23 -16.32 -5.32
C GLU A 115 -7.67 -16.77 -5.66
N ILE A 116 -8.27 -17.59 -4.81
CA ILE A 116 -9.56 -18.23 -5.07
C ILE A 116 -10.71 -17.38 -4.49
N GLY A 117 -10.46 -16.71 -3.38
CA GLY A 117 -11.44 -15.83 -2.74
C GLY A 117 -11.66 -14.53 -3.48
N VAL A 118 -12.84 -13.93 -3.32
CA VAL A 118 -13.16 -12.60 -3.89
C VAL A 118 -12.30 -11.51 -3.22
N ALA A 119 -12.14 -11.59 -1.90
CA ALA A 119 -11.33 -10.65 -1.14
C ALA A 119 -9.84 -10.99 -1.25
N SER A 120 -9.05 -10.03 -1.71
CA SER A 120 -7.59 -10.18 -1.79
C SER A 120 -6.98 -10.22 -0.38
N THR A 121 -6.19 -11.24 -0.08
CA THR A 121 -5.52 -11.44 1.21
C THR A 121 -4.03 -11.66 1.05
N LYS A 122 -3.61 -12.86 0.62
CA LYS A 122 -2.21 -13.20 0.41
C LYS A 122 -1.54 -12.33 -0.67
N ALA A 123 -2.30 -11.91 -1.68
CA ALA A 123 -1.76 -11.01 -2.71
C ALA A 123 -1.41 -9.63 -2.14
N PHE A 124 -2.18 -9.11 -1.18
CA PHE A 124 -1.81 -7.89 -0.45
C PHE A 124 -0.46 -8.02 0.24
N LEU A 125 -0.25 -9.12 1.00
CA LEU A 125 1.04 -9.39 1.64
C LEU A 125 2.17 -9.51 0.62
N GLY A 126 1.93 -10.21 -0.50
CA GLY A 126 2.90 -10.33 -1.59
C GLY A 126 3.23 -8.98 -2.24
N GLN A 127 2.23 -8.12 -2.46
CA GLN A 127 2.44 -6.78 -3.00
C GLN A 127 3.30 -5.91 -2.09
N ILE A 128 2.98 -5.84 -0.80
CA ILE A 128 3.76 -5.05 0.16
C ILE A 128 5.18 -5.61 0.30
N LEU A 129 5.35 -6.93 0.28
CA LEU A 129 6.66 -7.58 0.36
C LEU A 129 7.54 -7.23 -0.84
N VAL A 130 7.02 -7.35 -2.07
CA VAL A 130 7.74 -7.01 -3.30
C VAL A 130 8.12 -5.53 -3.32
N LEU A 131 7.18 -4.65 -2.93
CA LEU A 131 7.43 -3.21 -2.85
C LEU A 131 8.48 -2.87 -1.78
N TYR A 132 8.46 -3.54 -0.63
CA TYR A 132 9.47 -3.37 0.41
C TYR A 132 10.86 -3.80 -0.04
N ILE A 133 10.95 -4.98 -0.67
CA ILE A 133 12.22 -5.49 -1.25
C ILE A 133 12.76 -4.51 -2.30
N LEU A 134 11.89 -3.95 -3.13
CA LEU A 134 12.29 -2.94 -4.12
C LEU A 134 12.82 -1.67 -3.43
N ALA A 135 12.15 -1.18 -2.39
CA ALA A 135 12.60 -0.02 -1.60
C ALA A 135 13.98 -0.28 -0.96
N LEU A 136 14.15 -1.43 -0.30
CA LEU A 136 15.44 -1.84 0.28
C LEU A 136 16.56 -1.90 -0.77
N LYS A 137 16.28 -2.50 -1.93
CA LYS A 137 17.27 -2.62 -3.00
C LYS A 137 17.67 -1.26 -3.54
N LEU A 138 16.71 -0.38 -3.78
CA LEU A 138 16.96 0.97 -4.25
C LEU A 138 17.71 1.81 -3.22
N GLY A 139 17.33 1.75 -1.94
CA GLY A 139 18.03 2.45 -0.86
C GLY A 139 19.49 2.02 -0.74
N SER A 140 19.75 0.72 -0.82
CA SER A 140 21.11 0.19 -0.85
C SER A 140 21.91 0.65 -2.08
N MET A 141 21.28 0.73 -3.25
CA MET A 141 21.95 1.18 -4.48
C MET A 141 22.23 2.68 -4.51
N ARG A 142 21.42 3.46 -3.82
CA ARG A 142 21.58 4.90 -3.66
C ARG A 142 22.52 5.26 -2.51
N ASN A 143 23.00 4.27 -1.74
CA ASN A 143 23.78 4.44 -0.52
C ASN A 143 23.04 5.22 0.59
N GLU A 144 21.70 5.14 0.62
CA GLU A 144 20.85 5.73 1.66
C GLU A 144 20.70 4.78 2.87
N ILE A 145 21.04 3.51 2.71
CA ILE A 145 21.00 2.48 3.76
C ILE A 145 22.40 1.92 3.95
N GLU A 146 22.87 1.86 5.19
CA GLU A 146 24.13 1.20 5.53
C GLU A 146 24.07 -0.30 5.24
N LYS A 147 25.22 -0.88 4.85
CA LYS A 147 25.32 -2.30 4.53
C LYS A 147 24.86 -3.21 5.69
N LYS A 148 25.17 -2.83 6.93
CA LYS A 148 24.77 -3.58 8.12
C LYS A 148 23.26 -3.56 8.29
N GLU A 149 22.64 -2.40 8.21
CA GLU A 149 21.19 -2.23 8.30
C GLU A 149 20.47 -3.00 7.19
N TYR A 150 20.95 -2.92 5.94
CA TYR A 150 20.42 -3.70 4.84
C TYR A 150 20.43 -5.21 5.15
N GLN A 151 21.52 -5.72 5.70
CA GLN A 151 21.64 -7.14 6.04
C GLN A 151 20.68 -7.55 7.18
N GLU A 152 20.49 -6.70 8.18
CA GLU A 152 19.52 -6.91 9.26
C GLU A 152 18.09 -6.97 8.72
N LYS A 153 17.69 -6.03 7.88
CA LYS A 153 16.37 -6.02 7.24
C LYS A 153 16.12 -7.26 6.35
N ILE A 154 17.15 -7.74 5.65
CA ILE A 154 17.06 -9.00 4.88
C ILE A 154 16.90 -10.22 5.81
N LYS A 155 17.56 -10.22 6.96
CA LYS A 155 17.39 -11.29 7.97
C LYS A 155 15.96 -11.31 8.51
N ASP A 156 15.39 -10.14 8.81
CA ASP A 156 14.01 -10.02 9.27
C ASP A 156 13.01 -10.51 8.22
N LEU A 157 13.22 -10.17 6.95
CA LEU A 157 12.41 -10.69 5.84
C LEU A 157 12.44 -12.22 5.75
N LYS A 158 13.59 -12.85 6.00
CA LYS A 158 13.70 -14.31 6.03
C LYS A 158 12.98 -14.95 7.20
N ALA A 159 12.79 -14.23 8.31
CA ALA A 159 12.02 -14.70 9.46
C ALA A 159 10.51 -14.55 9.31
N LEU A 160 10.05 -13.74 8.34
CA LEU A 160 8.65 -13.40 8.13
C LEU A 160 7.71 -14.62 7.98
N PRO A 161 8.04 -15.70 7.24
CA PRO A 161 7.17 -16.88 7.15
C PRO A 161 6.83 -17.48 8.52
N GLY A 162 7.82 -17.65 9.40
CA GLY A 162 7.60 -18.18 10.74
C GLY A 162 6.79 -17.24 11.65
N LEU A 163 6.86 -15.92 11.42
CA LEU A 163 6.01 -14.95 12.12
C LEU A 163 4.56 -15.05 11.63
N ILE A 164 4.34 -15.23 10.34
CA ILE A 164 3.00 -15.43 9.76
C ILE A 164 2.38 -16.71 10.31
N GLU A 165 3.13 -17.83 10.33
CA GLU A 165 2.66 -19.09 10.91
C GLU A 165 2.22 -18.92 12.36
N LYS A 166 3.03 -18.24 13.19
CA LYS A 166 2.66 -17.95 14.59
C LYS A 166 1.40 -17.08 14.69
N THR A 167 1.24 -16.09 13.82
CA THR A 167 0.05 -15.24 13.81
C THR A 167 -1.21 -16.02 13.48
N LEU A 168 -1.13 -16.98 12.56
CA LEU A 168 -2.25 -17.85 12.19
C LEU A 168 -2.71 -18.76 13.33
N LEU A 169 -1.90 -19.02 14.37
CA LEU A 169 -2.29 -19.77 15.55
C LEU A 169 -3.32 -19.04 16.43
N HIS A 170 -3.53 -17.74 16.23
CA HIS A 170 -4.53 -16.94 16.97
C HIS A 170 -5.93 -17.02 16.38
N ASP A 171 -6.21 -17.95 15.48
CA ASP A 171 -7.52 -18.08 14.81
C ASP A 171 -8.66 -18.27 15.82
N ASN A 172 -8.49 -19.12 16.82
CA ASN A 172 -9.48 -19.35 17.87
C ASN A 172 -9.76 -18.09 18.71
N ASP A 173 -8.75 -17.30 19.01
CA ASP A 173 -8.89 -16.06 19.77
C ASP A 173 -9.68 -15.04 18.97
N ILE A 174 -9.39 -14.94 17.67
CA ILE A 174 -10.09 -14.07 16.74
C ILE A 174 -11.55 -14.50 16.59
N GLN A 175 -11.82 -15.81 16.49
CA GLN A 175 -13.17 -16.35 16.41
C GLN A 175 -13.99 -16.02 17.66
N ALA A 176 -13.40 -16.15 18.85
CA ALA A 176 -14.06 -15.77 20.10
C ALA A 176 -14.44 -14.29 20.14
N ILE A 177 -13.53 -13.41 19.69
CA ILE A 177 -13.78 -11.97 19.62
C ILE A 177 -14.83 -11.64 18.55
N SER A 178 -14.82 -12.32 17.40
CA SER A 178 -15.71 -12.03 16.27
C SER A 178 -17.18 -12.14 16.64
N SER A 179 -17.53 -13.03 17.58
CA SER A 179 -18.90 -13.18 18.07
C SER A 179 -19.48 -11.90 18.69
N THR A 180 -18.64 -11.04 19.24
CA THR A 180 -19.05 -9.75 19.83
C THR A 180 -19.48 -8.72 18.77
N PHE A 181 -19.14 -8.96 17.49
CA PHE A 181 -19.46 -8.06 16.38
C PHE A 181 -20.73 -8.46 15.62
N ASN A 182 -21.39 -9.57 15.99
CA ASN A 182 -22.56 -10.09 15.26
C ASN A 182 -23.72 -9.09 15.15
N GLU A 183 -23.87 -8.20 16.13
CA GLU A 183 -24.89 -7.15 16.14
C GLU A 183 -24.36 -5.77 15.77
N ALA A 184 -23.08 -5.67 15.40
CA ALA A 184 -22.48 -4.38 15.08
C ALA A 184 -23.05 -3.83 13.76
N LYS A 185 -23.57 -2.60 13.80
CA LYS A 185 -24.09 -1.90 12.63
C LYS A 185 -22.98 -1.23 11.80
N GLY A 186 -21.80 -1.09 12.36
CA GLY A 186 -20.64 -0.52 11.72
C GLY A 186 -19.37 -0.72 12.55
N SER A 187 -18.24 -0.55 11.91
CA SER A 187 -16.92 -0.73 12.52
C SER A 187 -15.94 0.34 12.07
N MET A 188 -15.05 0.75 12.96
CA MET A 188 -13.98 1.70 12.65
C MET A 188 -12.62 1.06 12.89
N PHE A 189 -11.79 1.17 11.89
CA PHE A 189 -10.39 0.73 11.94
C PHE A 189 -9.49 1.95 12.07
N LEU A 190 -8.69 2.00 13.12
CA LEU A 190 -7.85 3.14 13.42
C LEU A 190 -6.39 2.80 13.23
N GLY A 191 -5.64 3.64 12.52
CA GLY A 191 -4.22 3.47 12.32
C GLY A 191 -3.47 4.79 12.27
N ARG A 192 -2.16 4.75 12.56
CA ARG A 192 -1.26 5.89 12.42
C ARG A 192 0.01 5.44 11.71
N GLY A 193 0.59 6.31 10.85
CA GLY A 193 1.76 5.95 10.07
C GLY A 193 1.52 4.70 9.24
N TYR A 194 2.38 3.70 9.35
CA TYR A 194 2.24 2.41 8.65
C TYR A 194 0.93 1.67 8.95
N SER A 195 0.35 1.86 10.14
CA SER A 195 -0.89 1.19 10.52
C SER A 195 -2.13 1.81 9.87
N TYR A 196 -2.05 3.03 9.29
CA TYR A 196 -3.21 3.63 8.63
C TYR A 196 -3.60 2.89 7.33
N PRO A 197 -2.69 2.59 6.39
CA PRO A 197 -3.02 1.72 5.25
C PRO A 197 -3.53 0.33 5.66
N ILE A 198 -3.05 -0.24 6.76
CA ILE A 198 -3.57 -1.51 7.30
C ILE A 198 -5.00 -1.34 7.81
N ALA A 199 -5.32 -0.24 8.48
CA ALA A 199 -6.68 0.07 8.91
C ALA A 199 -7.64 0.21 7.72
N LEU A 200 -7.21 0.86 6.63
CA LEU A 200 -7.99 0.94 5.39
C LEU A 200 -8.24 -0.44 4.78
N GLU A 201 -7.22 -1.29 4.74
CA GLU A 201 -7.34 -2.65 4.21
C GLU A 201 -8.25 -3.51 5.09
N GLY A 202 -8.12 -3.45 6.41
CA GLY A 202 -9.02 -4.15 7.34
C GLY A 202 -10.47 -3.73 7.17
N ALA A 203 -10.74 -2.43 7.06
CA ALA A 203 -12.08 -1.92 6.79
C ALA A 203 -12.63 -2.39 5.43
N LEU A 204 -11.78 -2.44 4.39
CA LEU A 204 -12.15 -2.97 3.08
C LEU A 204 -12.52 -4.46 3.17
N LYS A 205 -11.68 -5.27 3.83
CA LYS A 205 -11.94 -6.71 4.00
C LYS A 205 -13.22 -6.99 4.76
N LEU A 206 -13.50 -6.23 5.83
CA LEU A 206 -14.75 -6.40 6.57
C LEU A 206 -15.97 -6.07 5.69
N LYS A 207 -15.93 -4.99 4.92
CA LYS A 207 -17.01 -4.63 3.97
C LYS A 207 -17.24 -5.70 2.91
N GLU A 208 -16.16 -6.23 2.32
CA GLU A 208 -16.24 -7.22 1.24
C GLU A 208 -16.81 -8.58 1.72
N LEU A 209 -16.48 -8.98 2.95
CA LEU A 209 -16.79 -10.32 3.44
C LEU A 209 -18.08 -10.39 4.28
N SER A 210 -18.39 -9.36 5.04
CA SER A 210 -19.52 -9.36 5.98
C SER A 210 -20.65 -8.40 5.61
N TYR A 211 -20.44 -7.52 4.63
CA TYR A 211 -21.35 -6.42 4.27
C TYR A 211 -21.61 -5.43 5.42
N VAL A 212 -20.87 -5.53 6.52
CA VAL A 212 -20.91 -4.55 7.62
C VAL A 212 -20.22 -3.28 7.17
N HIS A 213 -20.84 -2.12 7.41
CA HIS A 213 -20.21 -0.84 7.14
C HIS A 213 -18.94 -0.70 7.97
N ALA A 214 -17.82 -0.43 7.31
CA ALA A 214 -16.53 -0.29 7.97
C ALA A 214 -15.72 0.84 7.33
N GLU A 215 -15.07 1.64 8.16
CA GLU A 215 -14.24 2.76 7.72
C GLU A 215 -12.86 2.72 8.37
N GLY A 216 -11.83 3.03 7.59
CA GLY A 216 -10.47 3.21 8.08
C GLY A 216 -10.16 4.68 8.29
N TYR A 217 -9.69 5.06 9.48
CA TYR A 217 -9.34 6.44 9.81
C TYR A 217 -7.91 6.58 10.29
N PRO A 218 -7.24 7.69 9.91
CA PRO A 218 -6.02 8.09 10.61
C PRO A 218 -6.38 8.41 12.07
N ALA A 219 -5.75 7.74 13.02
CA ALA A 219 -6.12 7.84 14.43
C ALA A 219 -6.06 9.30 14.98
N GLY A 220 -5.20 10.15 14.38
CA GLY A 220 -5.14 11.57 14.72
C GLY A 220 -6.35 12.39 14.29
N GLU A 221 -7.06 11.93 13.24
CA GLU A 221 -8.22 12.63 12.66
C GLU A 221 -9.56 12.26 13.32
N MET A 222 -9.55 11.36 14.30
CA MET A 222 -10.78 10.93 15.01
C MET A 222 -11.56 12.11 15.59
N LYS A 223 -10.87 13.11 16.11
CA LYS A 223 -11.49 14.31 16.70
C LYS A 223 -11.99 15.33 15.66
N HIS A 224 -11.69 15.13 14.39
CA HIS A 224 -12.14 16.02 13.31
C HIS A 224 -13.34 15.46 12.52
N GLY A 225 -14.04 14.49 13.07
CA GLY A 225 -15.22 13.87 12.44
C GLY A 225 -15.94 12.93 13.39
N PRO A 226 -15.55 11.66 13.48
CA PRO A 226 -16.29 10.64 14.22
C PRO A 226 -16.52 10.97 15.70
N CYS A 227 -15.54 11.53 16.39
CA CYS A 227 -15.69 11.91 17.82
C CYS A 227 -16.63 13.08 18.06
N LEU A 228 -16.98 13.86 17.03
CA LEU A 228 -17.96 14.94 17.17
C LEU A 228 -19.39 14.42 17.26
N LEU A 229 -19.63 13.18 16.82
CA LEU A 229 -20.94 12.51 16.88
C LEU A 229 -21.19 11.86 18.25
N TYR A 230 -20.14 11.62 19.02
CA TYR A 230 -20.19 11.01 20.34
C TYR A 230 -19.66 12.01 21.37
N THR A 231 -20.55 12.79 21.94
CA THR A 231 -20.26 13.80 22.96
C THR A 231 -19.87 13.18 24.30
N SER A 232 -18.67 12.61 24.39
CA SER A 232 -17.98 12.48 25.67
C SER A 232 -16.82 13.46 25.65
N PRO A 233 -16.92 14.60 26.34
CA PRO A 233 -15.81 15.55 26.40
C PRO A 233 -14.60 14.85 27.04
N SER A 234 -13.55 14.72 26.26
CA SER A 234 -12.26 14.30 26.82
C SER A 234 -11.81 15.35 27.83
N PRO A 235 -11.24 14.97 28.97
CA PRO A 235 -10.66 15.95 29.93
C PRO A 235 -9.62 16.88 29.29
N ARG A 236 -9.07 16.52 28.12
CA ARG A 236 -8.17 17.36 27.33
C ARG A 236 -8.90 18.40 26.50
N ASP A 237 -10.13 18.15 26.08
CA ASP A 237 -10.93 19.06 25.26
C ASP A 237 -11.55 20.21 26.09
N GLN A 238 -11.60 20.04 27.42
CA GLN A 238 -12.04 21.09 28.37
C GLN A 238 -11.04 22.24 28.52
N ARG A 239 -9.83 22.14 27.93
CA ARG A 239 -8.81 23.21 28.02
C ARG A 239 -8.79 24.17 26.82
N GLY A 240 -9.63 24.02 25.83
CA GLY A 240 -9.52 24.79 24.60
C GLY A 240 -10.83 25.44 24.16
N SER A 241 -10.82 26.72 24.16
CA SER A 241 -11.73 27.74 23.62
C SER A 241 -12.85 28.14 24.56
N ARG A 242 -12.52 28.97 25.49
CA ARG A 242 -13.42 30.06 25.85
C ARG A 242 -13.46 31.02 24.66
N ILE A 243 -14.42 30.87 23.77
CA ILE A 243 -14.82 31.97 22.87
C ILE A 243 -15.57 32.93 23.78
N PRO A 244 -15.12 34.18 23.93
CA PRO A 244 -15.94 35.19 24.63
C PRO A 244 -17.20 35.40 23.82
N ALA A 245 -18.32 35.51 24.51
CA ALA A 245 -19.60 35.91 23.95
C ALA A 245 -19.54 37.31 23.35
#